data_f6bfbe3aecad03ee6891997577dcb459
#
_entry.id   f6bfbe3aecad03ee6891997577dcb459
#
_cell.length_a   1.000
_cell.length_b   1.000
_cell.length_c   1.000
_cell.angle_alpha   90.00
_cell.angle_beta   90.00
_cell.angle_gamma   90.00
#
_symmetry.space_group_name_H-M   'P 1'
#
loop_
_entity.id
_entity.type
_entity.pdbx_description
1 polymer ?
#
loop_
_entity_poly.entity_id
_entity_poly.type
_entity_poly.pdbx_seq_one_letter_code
_entity_poly.pdbx_strand_id
1 'polypeptide(L)'
;YGCNKKPCQITITAIFKDYEAELFKYKKDDIELHSESEANAVLDKLSDKYVVESIEKKAKARKSKAPFITSTLQQEASTKLGFPARKTMSIAQKLYEGIDLGSETVGLITYMRTDSVRLSDDFVKPAMKYIEENYGKKYVGHVKSSKKKDNVQDAHEGIRPTSVLREPLKVKE
;
A
#
# COMPACT_ATOMS: atom_id res chain seq x y z
N TYR A 1 -28.32 15.20 -22.85
CA TYR A 1 -27.80 14.82 -21.52
C TYR A 1 -28.38 13.46 -21.14
N GLY A 2 -27.70 12.37 -21.50
CA GLY A 2 -28.06 11.00 -21.14
C GLY A 2 -27.63 10.72 -19.71
N CYS A 3 -28.59 10.57 -18.81
CA CYS A 3 -28.35 10.04 -17.47
C CYS A 3 -28.09 8.54 -17.58
N ASN A 4 -26.83 8.09 -17.60
CA ASN A 4 -26.45 6.70 -17.42
C ASN A 4 -26.68 6.31 -15.95
N LYS A 5 -27.94 6.14 -15.54
CA LYS A 5 -28.25 5.44 -14.30
C LYS A 5 -27.94 3.97 -14.53
N LYS A 6 -26.91 3.44 -13.90
CA LYS A 6 -26.75 2.00 -13.76
C LYS A 6 -28.06 1.44 -13.18
N PRO A 7 -28.60 0.35 -13.72
CA PRO A 7 -29.79 -0.28 -13.15
C PRO A 7 -29.53 -0.56 -11.67
N CYS A 8 -30.53 -0.30 -10.83
CA CYS A 8 -30.43 -0.56 -9.40
C CYS A 8 -30.27 -2.08 -9.21
N GLN A 9 -29.15 -2.49 -8.67
CA GLN A 9 -28.86 -3.91 -8.41
C GLN A 9 -29.21 -4.20 -6.95
N ILE A 10 -30.02 -5.22 -6.72
CA ILE A 10 -30.44 -5.64 -5.41
C ILE A 10 -29.56 -6.83 -4.98
N THR A 11 -29.03 -6.80 -3.77
CA THR A 11 -28.22 -7.87 -3.18
C THR A 11 -28.98 -8.51 -2.04
N ILE A 12 -28.97 -9.83 -1.97
CA ILE A 12 -29.49 -10.58 -0.82
C ILE A 12 -28.31 -10.97 0.07
N THR A 13 -28.36 -10.59 1.34
CA THR A 13 -27.30 -10.86 2.30
C THR A 13 -27.87 -11.67 3.48
N ALA A 14 -27.26 -12.81 3.79
CA ALA A 14 -27.53 -13.57 5.01
C ALA A 14 -26.60 -13.08 6.12
N ILE A 15 -27.19 -12.71 7.26
CA ILE A 15 -26.46 -12.21 8.43
C ILE A 15 -26.34 -13.33 9.45
N PHE A 16 -25.10 -13.74 9.72
CA PHE A 16 -24.76 -14.70 10.76
C PHE A 16 -24.16 -13.98 11.96
N LYS A 17 -23.95 -14.69 13.06
CA LYS A 17 -23.42 -14.09 14.30
C LYS A 17 -22.06 -13.41 14.11
N ASP A 18 -21.18 -14.03 13.33
CA ASP A 18 -19.77 -13.61 13.22
C ASP A 18 -19.36 -13.19 11.80
N TYR A 19 -20.25 -13.30 10.81
CA TYR A 19 -19.98 -12.94 9.41
C TYR A 19 -21.25 -12.72 8.61
N GLU A 20 -21.11 -12.09 7.45
CA GLU A 20 -22.16 -11.90 6.47
C GLU A 20 -21.83 -12.68 5.20
N ALA A 21 -22.84 -13.18 4.50
CA ALA A 21 -22.69 -13.88 3.25
C ALA A 21 -23.66 -13.33 2.21
N GLU A 22 -23.16 -12.95 1.04
CA GLU A 22 -23.95 -12.47 -0.06
C GLU A 22 -24.34 -13.60 -1.01
N LEU A 23 -25.56 -13.53 -1.56
CA LEU A 23 -25.99 -14.45 -2.60
C LEU A 23 -25.19 -14.18 -3.88
N PHE A 24 -24.31 -15.11 -4.23
CA PHE A 24 -23.41 -14.99 -5.37
C PHE A 24 -23.95 -15.69 -6.63
N LYS A 25 -24.53 -16.90 -6.47
CA LYS A 25 -25.09 -17.69 -7.55
C LYS A 25 -26.37 -18.39 -7.13
N TYR A 26 -27.29 -18.56 -8.06
CA TYR A 26 -28.47 -19.37 -7.89
C TYR A 26 -28.50 -20.47 -8.96
N LYS A 27 -28.59 -21.73 -8.56
CA LYS A 27 -28.54 -22.92 -9.47
C LYS A 27 -27.32 -22.96 -10.40
N LYS A 28 -26.15 -22.48 -9.93
CA LYS A 28 -24.86 -22.35 -10.62
C LYS A 28 -24.73 -21.16 -11.60
N ASP A 29 -25.77 -20.42 -11.86
CA ASP A 29 -25.75 -19.24 -12.71
C ASP A 29 -25.54 -17.98 -11.87
N ASP A 30 -24.88 -16.98 -12.45
CA ASP A 30 -24.75 -15.66 -11.85
C ASP A 30 -26.14 -15.03 -11.76
N ILE A 31 -26.43 -14.40 -10.60
CA ILE A 31 -27.74 -13.82 -10.34
C ILE A 31 -27.65 -12.29 -10.36
N GLU A 32 -28.50 -11.67 -11.16
CA GLU A 32 -28.72 -10.24 -11.15
C GLU A 32 -30.20 -9.98 -10.80
N LEU A 33 -30.43 -9.24 -9.72
CA LEU A 33 -31.76 -8.89 -9.22
C LEU A 33 -32.01 -7.40 -9.44
N HIS A 34 -33.06 -7.09 -10.16
CA HIS A 34 -33.40 -5.71 -10.55
C HIS A 34 -34.69 -5.22 -9.89
N SER A 35 -35.46 -6.09 -9.25
CA SER A 35 -36.70 -5.76 -8.58
C SER A 35 -36.86 -6.47 -7.24
N GLU A 36 -37.61 -5.87 -6.32
CA GLU A 36 -37.93 -6.45 -5.04
C GLU A 36 -38.74 -7.77 -5.16
N SER A 37 -39.60 -7.87 -6.19
CA SER A 37 -40.35 -9.09 -6.45
C SER A 37 -39.46 -10.26 -6.87
N GLU A 38 -38.39 -9.99 -7.64
CA GLU A 38 -37.39 -11.02 -7.99
C GLU A 38 -36.60 -11.47 -6.76
N ALA A 39 -36.21 -10.51 -5.91
CA ALA A 39 -35.51 -10.81 -4.66
C ALA A 39 -36.37 -11.67 -3.72
N ASN A 40 -37.64 -11.34 -3.54
CA ASN A 40 -38.55 -12.09 -2.72
C ASN A 40 -38.83 -13.49 -3.29
N ALA A 41 -38.95 -13.64 -4.60
CA ALA A 41 -39.11 -14.95 -5.23
C ALA A 41 -37.89 -15.87 -5.06
N VAL A 42 -36.71 -15.32 -4.84
CA VAL A 42 -35.52 -16.09 -4.50
C VAL A 42 -35.50 -16.38 -3.00
N LEU A 43 -35.81 -15.41 -2.15
CA LEU A 43 -35.87 -15.59 -0.69
C LEU A 43 -36.82 -16.70 -0.28
N ASP A 44 -38.00 -16.78 -0.89
CA ASP A 44 -39.01 -17.84 -0.61
C ASP A 44 -38.50 -19.27 -0.93
N LYS A 45 -37.44 -19.38 -1.71
CA LYS A 45 -36.83 -20.66 -2.09
C LYS A 45 -35.56 -21.00 -1.29
N LEU A 46 -35.06 -20.06 -0.49
CA LEU A 46 -33.89 -20.29 0.36
C LEU A 46 -34.33 -21.04 1.63
N SER A 47 -33.45 -21.91 2.12
CA SER A 47 -33.62 -22.63 3.37
C SER A 47 -32.92 -21.87 4.48
N ASP A 48 -33.41 -22.02 5.72
CA ASP A 48 -32.76 -21.53 6.93
C ASP A 48 -31.49 -22.32 7.31
N LYS A 49 -31.20 -23.39 6.59
CA LYS A 49 -30.03 -24.24 6.82
C LYS A 49 -28.97 -23.96 5.77
N TYR A 50 -27.82 -23.53 6.23
CA TYR A 50 -26.65 -23.23 5.38
C TYR A 50 -25.54 -24.24 5.68
N VAL A 51 -24.84 -24.67 4.63
CA VAL A 51 -23.71 -25.60 4.74
C VAL A 51 -22.49 -24.93 4.14
N VAL A 52 -21.37 -24.92 4.87
CA VAL A 52 -20.09 -24.46 4.34
C VAL A 52 -19.54 -25.56 3.42
N GLU A 53 -19.62 -25.36 2.11
CA GLU A 53 -19.17 -26.33 1.12
C GLU A 53 -17.65 -26.38 1.02
N SER A 54 -17.01 -25.21 1.04
CA SER A 54 -15.55 -25.14 0.95
C SER A 54 -15.00 -23.88 1.61
N ILE A 55 -13.78 -23.95 2.12
CA ILE A 55 -13.01 -22.81 2.61
C ILE A 55 -11.68 -22.77 1.88
N GLU A 56 -11.50 -21.77 1.01
CA GLU A 56 -10.23 -21.55 0.33
C GLU A 56 -9.41 -20.48 1.03
N LYS A 57 -8.21 -20.85 1.49
CA LYS A 57 -7.23 -19.91 2.03
C LYS A 57 -6.14 -19.69 1.00
N LYS A 58 -6.12 -18.49 0.42
CA LYS A 58 -5.08 -18.10 -0.56
C LYS A 58 -4.14 -17.07 0.04
N ALA A 59 -2.85 -17.39 0.10
CA ALA A 59 -1.82 -16.42 0.45
C ALA A 59 -1.61 -15.46 -0.72
N LYS A 60 -1.84 -14.16 -0.50
CA LYS A 60 -1.58 -13.12 -1.50
C LYS A 60 -0.31 -12.38 -1.13
N ALA A 61 0.75 -12.57 -1.92
CA ALA A 61 1.98 -11.80 -1.75
C ALA A 61 1.75 -10.34 -2.19
N ARG A 62 2.10 -9.40 -1.32
CA ARG A 62 2.19 -7.98 -1.68
C ARG A 62 3.65 -7.63 -1.92
N LYS A 63 3.94 -7.07 -3.09
CA LYS A 63 5.25 -6.49 -3.38
C LYS A 63 5.39 -5.15 -2.66
N SER A 64 6.60 -4.84 -2.19
CA SER A 64 6.92 -3.50 -1.69
C SER A 64 6.75 -2.46 -2.79
N LYS A 65 6.39 -1.24 -2.40
CA LYS A 65 6.40 -0.08 -3.31
C LYS A 65 7.85 0.28 -3.65
N ALA A 66 8.04 0.99 -4.76
CA ALA A 66 9.32 1.59 -5.08
C ALA A 66 9.67 2.68 -4.03
N PRO A 67 10.97 3.05 -3.90
CA PRO A 67 11.37 4.22 -3.14
C PRO A 67 10.60 5.47 -3.59
N PHE A 68 10.43 6.42 -2.68
CA PHE A 68 9.77 7.67 -3.03
C PHE A 68 10.57 8.51 -4.00
N ILE A 69 9.86 9.13 -4.92
CA ILE A 69 10.29 10.30 -5.68
C ILE A 69 9.49 11.51 -5.19
N THR A 70 9.84 12.72 -5.57
CA THR A 70 9.17 13.95 -5.12
C THR A 70 7.64 13.85 -5.22
N SER A 71 7.12 13.44 -6.36
CA SER A 71 5.67 13.37 -6.60
C SER A 71 4.97 12.31 -5.73
N THR A 72 5.56 11.11 -5.61
CA THR A 72 4.97 10.04 -4.81
C THR A 72 5.04 10.31 -3.30
N LEU A 73 6.10 11.00 -2.83
CA LEU A 73 6.17 11.49 -1.46
C LEU A 73 5.04 12.48 -1.15
N GLN A 74 4.83 13.47 -2.02
CA GLN A 74 3.74 14.43 -1.86
C GLN A 74 2.36 13.77 -1.87
N GLN A 75 2.16 12.79 -2.75
CA GLN A 75 0.90 12.07 -2.86
C GLN A 75 0.60 11.23 -1.61
N GLU A 76 1.59 10.48 -1.10
CA GLU A 76 1.41 9.68 0.13
C GLU A 76 1.21 10.57 1.36
N ALA A 77 1.94 11.69 1.46
CA ALA A 77 1.77 12.64 2.55
C ALA A 77 0.39 13.31 2.51
N SER A 78 -0.10 13.65 1.33
CA SER A 78 -1.47 14.17 1.17
C SER A 78 -2.53 13.14 1.56
N THR A 79 -2.39 11.91 1.08
CA THR A 79 -3.39 10.85 1.33
C THR A 79 -3.42 10.38 2.77
N LYS A 80 -2.25 10.24 3.42
CA LYS A 80 -2.15 9.66 4.77
C LYS A 80 -2.14 10.69 5.90
N LEU A 81 -1.62 11.89 5.64
CA LEU A 81 -1.40 12.92 6.66
C LEU A 81 -2.18 14.20 6.38
N GLY A 82 -2.87 14.30 5.24
CA GLY A 82 -3.57 15.53 4.83
C GLY A 82 -2.62 16.72 4.57
N PHE A 83 -1.34 16.47 4.28
CA PHE A 83 -0.38 17.55 4.09
C PHE A 83 -0.42 18.09 2.66
N PRO A 84 -0.56 19.41 2.48
CA PRO A 84 -0.37 20.01 1.17
C PRO A 84 1.09 19.86 0.71
N ALA A 85 1.32 19.86 -0.59
CA ALA A 85 2.64 19.67 -1.20
C ALA A 85 3.72 20.62 -0.62
N ARG A 86 3.36 21.89 -0.38
CA ARG A 86 4.28 22.88 0.22
C ARG A 86 4.75 22.46 1.63
N LYS A 87 3.83 22.01 2.48
CA LYS A 87 4.15 21.53 3.83
C LYS A 87 5.02 20.28 3.77
N THR A 88 4.67 19.33 2.92
CA THR A 88 5.45 18.10 2.70
C THR A 88 6.90 18.43 2.32
N MET A 89 7.10 19.32 1.36
CA MET A 89 8.44 19.69 0.91
C MET A 89 9.23 20.48 1.97
N SER A 90 8.57 21.33 2.75
CA SER A 90 9.21 22.04 3.86
C SER A 90 9.72 21.08 4.94
N ILE A 91 8.91 20.08 5.31
CA ILE A 91 9.32 19.05 6.29
C ILE A 91 10.43 18.18 5.70
N ALA A 92 10.31 17.73 4.46
CA ALA A 92 11.34 16.93 3.80
C ALA A 92 12.68 17.67 3.71
N GLN A 93 12.66 18.99 3.47
CA GLN A 93 13.85 19.84 3.47
C GLN A 93 14.54 19.83 4.84
N LYS A 94 13.80 20.02 5.93
CA LYS A 94 14.33 19.94 7.29
C LYS A 94 14.94 18.59 7.61
N LEU A 95 14.24 17.50 7.23
CA LEU A 95 14.75 16.14 7.43
C LEU A 95 16.04 15.87 6.65
N TYR A 96 16.21 16.48 5.49
CA TYR A 96 17.43 16.38 4.69
C TYR A 96 18.58 17.23 5.24
N GLU A 97 18.30 18.49 5.60
CA GLU A 97 19.31 19.44 6.11
C GLU A 97 19.88 19.03 7.44
N GLY A 98 19.06 18.41 8.29
CA GLY A 98 19.45 17.86 9.57
C GLY A 98 18.49 18.22 10.70
N ILE A 99 18.29 17.24 11.55
CA ILE A 99 17.54 17.36 12.79
C ILE A 99 18.52 17.19 13.96
N ASP A 100 18.40 18.06 14.94
CA ASP A 100 19.14 17.93 16.19
C ASP A 100 18.56 16.78 17.03
N LEU A 101 19.36 15.77 17.25
CA LEU A 101 19.00 14.60 18.07
C LEU A 101 19.57 14.71 19.50
N GLY A 102 20.04 15.90 19.90
CA GLY A 102 20.64 16.16 21.17
C GLY A 102 22.14 15.79 21.27
N SER A 103 22.56 14.71 20.63
CA SER A 103 23.96 14.28 20.53
C SER A 103 24.64 14.68 19.23
N GLU A 104 23.85 14.82 18.16
CA GLU A 104 24.32 15.13 16.81
C GLU A 104 23.22 15.79 15.99
N THR A 105 23.59 16.62 15.02
CA THR A 105 22.68 17.10 13.98
C THR A 105 22.90 16.28 12.74
N VAL A 106 21.86 15.58 12.26
CA VAL A 106 21.99 14.62 11.17
C VAL A 106 20.82 14.67 10.19
N GLY A 107 21.14 14.61 8.89
CA GLY A 107 20.14 14.42 7.85
C GLY A 107 19.53 13.01 7.92
N LEU A 108 18.22 12.95 8.03
CA LEU A 108 17.49 11.69 8.22
C LEU A 108 17.04 11.05 6.92
N ILE A 109 16.98 11.81 5.82
CA ILE A 109 16.59 11.31 4.50
C ILE A 109 17.58 11.77 3.42
N THR A 110 17.57 11.08 2.27
CA THR A 110 18.28 11.53 1.07
C THR A 110 17.60 12.74 0.45
N TYR A 111 18.23 13.36 -0.55
CA TYR A 111 17.71 14.56 -1.19
C TYR A 111 16.32 14.35 -1.77
N MET A 112 15.37 15.21 -1.39
CA MET A 112 13.95 15.02 -1.64
C MET A 112 13.46 15.52 -3.01
N ARG A 113 14.29 16.24 -3.77
CA ARG A 113 13.95 16.69 -5.13
C ARG A 113 14.59 15.73 -6.13
N THR A 114 13.93 14.63 -6.40
CA THR A 114 14.41 13.57 -7.27
C THR A 114 13.25 12.88 -7.98
N ASP A 115 13.50 12.43 -9.18
CA ASP A 115 12.64 11.53 -9.96
C ASP A 115 13.23 10.10 -10.05
N SER A 116 14.39 9.89 -9.45
CA SER A 116 15.06 8.58 -9.39
C SER A 116 14.46 7.69 -8.31
N VAL A 117 14.31 6.41 -8.62
CA VAL A 117 13.96 5.35 -7.66
C VAL A 117 15.16 4.46 -7.34
N ARG A 118 16.34 4.82 -7.81
CA ARG A 118 17.59 4.07 -7.57
C ARG A 118 17.96 4.12 -6.10
N LEU A 119 18.54 3.04 -5.61
CA LEU A 119 19.17 2.97 -4.30
C LEU A 119 20.65 2.62 -4.47
N SER A 120 21.52 3.22 -3.65
CA SER A 120 22.92 2.85 -3.63
C SER A 120 23.13 1.47 -3.03
N ASP A 121 24.14 0.77 -3.52
CA ASP A 121 24.53 -0.54 -2.98
C ASP A 121 24.97 -0.45 -1.51
N ASP A 122 25.57 0.67 -1.12
CA ASP A 122 26.00 0.94 0.25
C ASP A 122 24.83 1.04 1.25
N PHE A 123 23.64 1.43 0.77
CA PHE A 123 22.43 1.41 1.57
C PHE A 123 21.70 0.05 1.49
N VAL A 124 21.65 -0.53 0.29
CA VAL A 124 20.89 -1.78 0.05
C VAL A 124 21.42 -2.93 0.90
N LYS A 125 22.75 -3.10 0.97
CA LYS A 125 23.37 -4.19 1.73
C LYS A 125 23.02 -4.15 3.23
N PRO A 126 23.23 -3.04 3.96
CA PRO A 126 22.82 -2.92 5.36
C PRO A 126 21.30 -3.07 5.54
N ALA A 127 20.48 -2.55 4.60
CA ALA A 127 19.03 -2.65 4.68
C ALA A 127 18.55 -4.10 4.56
N MET A 128 19.10 -4.87 3.62
CA MET A 128 18.79 -6.30 3.47
C MET A 128 19.17 -7.09 4.72
N LYS A 129 20.35 -6.83 5.28
CA LYS A 129 20.80 -7.44 6.53
C LYS A 129 19.86 -7.14 7.68
N TYR A 130 19.47 -5.87 7.84
CA TYR A 130 18.52 -5.44 8.87
C TYR A 130 17.17 -6.15 8.73
N ILE A 131 16.66 -6.27 7.50
CA ILE A 131 15.40 -6.97 7.23
C ILE A 131 15.52 -8.45 7.57
N GLU A 132 16.61 -9.09 7.18
CA GLU A 132 16.84 -10.52 7.47
C GLU A 132 16.89 -10.79 8.98
N GLU A 133 17.60 -9.96 9.73
CA GLU A 133 17.78 -10.10 11.18
C GLU A 133 16.51 -9.82 11.98
N ASN A 134 15.71 -8.82 11.58
CA ASN A 134 14.55 -8.36 12.37
C ASN A 134 13.22 -8.97 11.91
N TYR A 135 13.09 -9.33 10.62
CA TYR A 135 11.83 -9.81 10.03
C TYR A 135 11.94 -11.20 9.39
N GLY A 136 13.15 -11.66 9.16
CA GLY A 136 13.45 -12.97 8.58
C GLY A 136 13.65 -12.96 7.06
N LYS A 137 14.35 -13.97 6.58
CA LYS A 137 14.83 -14.11 5.20
C LYS A 137 13.72 -14.02 4.13
N LYS A 138 12.50 -14.44 4.44
CA LYS A 138 11.35 -14.40 3.52
C LYS A 138 10.91 -12.97 3.13
N TYR A 139 11.31 -11.96 3.89
CA TYR A 139 11.00 -10.56 3.63
C TYR A 139 12.13 -9.83 2.89
N VAL A 140 13.29 -10.46 2.72
CA VAL A 140 14.38 -9.89 1.92
C VAL A 140 13.97 -9.92 0.46
N GLY A 141 13.82 -8.72 -0.12
CA GLY A 141 13.46 -8.52 -1.52
C GLY A 141 14.66 -8.50 -2.45
N HIS A 142 14.41 -8.26 -3.72
CA HIS A 142 15.44 -8.03 -4.72
C HIS A 142 15.36 -6.59 -5.21
N VAL A 143 16.47 -5.88 -5.12
CA VAL A 143 16.63 -4.59 -5.79
C VAL A 143 16.98 -4.86 -7.25
N LYS A 144 16.17 -4.38 -8.18
CA LYS A 144 16.56 -4.43 -9.59
C LYS A 144 17.79 -3.56 -9.77
N SER A 145 18.92 -4.18 -10.06
CA SER A 145 20.11 -3.46 -10.52
C SER A 145 19.70 -2.66 -11.77
N SER A 146 19.75 -1.35 -11.69
CA SER A 146 19.67 -0.53 -12.90
C SER A 146 20.94 -0.81 -13.69
N LYS A 147 20.82 -1.44 -14.86
CA LYS A 147 21.94 -1.49 -15.82
C LYS A 147 22.43 -0.05 -15.99
N LYS A 148 23.71 0.20 -15.72
CA LYS A 148 24.36 1.46 -16.02
C LYS A 148 24.03 1.81 -17.47
N LYS A 149 23.16 2.76 -17.71
CA LYS A 149 23.07 3.45 -18.98
C LYS A 149 24.18 4.49 -18.93
N ASP A 150 25.18 4.30 -19.74
CA ASP A 150 26.41 5.07 -19.75
C ASP A 150 26.27 6.58 -20.06
N ASN A 151 25.09 7.14 -20.06
CA ASN A 151 24.86 8.52 -20.51
C ASN A 151 23.78 9.31 -19.75
N VAL A 152 23.48 9.01 -18.49
CA VAL A 152 22.58 9.88 -17.72
C VAL A 152 23.21 10.21 -16.38
N GLN A 153 23.26 11.49 -16.13
CA GLN A 153 23.65 12.18 -14.91
C GLN A 153 22.74 11.79 -13.74
N ASP A 154 22.66 10.47 -13.44
CA ASP A 154 21.81 9.87 -12.40
C ASP A 154 22.55 9.94 -11.05
N ALA A 155 22.92 11.17 -10.66
CA ALA A 155 23.59 11.45 -9.40
C ALA A 155 22.65 11.27 -8.19
N HIS A 156 21.32 11.28 -8.41
CA HIS A 156 20.33 11.26 -7.35
C HIS A 156 19.78 9.86 -7.09
N GLU A 157 19.57 9.57 -5.83
CA GLU A 157 18.88 8.38 -5.36
C GLU A 157 17.38 8.68 -5.12
N GLY A 158 16.59 7.61 -4.94
CA GLY A 158 15.25 7.71 -4.40
C GLY A 158 15.27 8.26 -2.97
N ILE A 159 14.15 8.83 -2.55
CA ILE A 159 14.00 9.35 -1.19
C ILE A 159 13.91 8.16 -0.22
N ARG A 160 14.87 8.06 0.67
CA ARG A 160 15.01 6.99 1.66
C ARG A 160 15.62 7.50 2.96
N PRO A 161 15.51 6.74 4.06
CA PRO A 161 16.29 7.04 5.26
C PRO A 161 17.80 7.01 4.98
N THR A 162 18.56 7.83 5.66
CA THR A 162 20.04 7.79 5.60
C THR A 162 20.59 6.56 6.31
N SER A 163 19.89 6.07 7.33
CA SER A 163 20.24 4.85 8.06
C SER A 163 18.99 4.06 8.40
N VAL A 164 19.03 2.74 8.16
CA VAL A 164 17.96 1.80 8.55
C VAL A 164 17.88 1.58 10.06
N LEU A 165 18.93 1.93 10.80
CA LEU A 165 18.98 1.77 12.25
C LEU A 165 18.30 2.91 13.02
N ARG A 166 18.01 4.03 12.34
CA ARG A 166 17.28 5.17 12.93
C ARG A 166 15.78 4.98 12.72
N GLU A 167 15.18 4.22 13.60
CA GLU A 167 13.73 4.01 13.58
C GLU A 167 13.00 5.30 13.96
N PRO A 168 11.93 5.71 13.24
CA PRO A 168 11.23 6.98 13.52
C PRO A 168 10.72 7.12 14.95
N LEU A 169 10.32 6.02 15.59
CA LEU A 169 9.85 6.02 16.98
C LEU A 169 10.97 6.21 18.02
N LYS A 170 12.22 6.01 17.62
CA LYS A 170 13.39 6.20 18.47
C LYS A 170 14.05 7.56 18.27
N VAL A 171 13.66 8.28 17.22
CA VAL A 171 14.07 9.66 16.96
C VAL A 171 13.12 10.56 17.74
N LYS A 172 13.57 11.07 18.88
CA LYS A 172 12.82 12.06 19.67
C LYS A 172 13.39 13.44 19.36
N GLU A 173 12.51 14.42 19.22
CA GLU A 173 12.84 15.83 19.26
C GLU A 173 13.28 16.24 20.68
#